data_f6626c5356a15dadca6e6dc3942246b9
#
_entry.id   f6626c5356a15dadca6e6dc3942246b9
#
_cell.length_a   1.000
_cell.length_b   1.000
_cell.length_c   1.000
_cell.angle_alpha   90.00
_cell.angle_beta   90.00
_cell.angle_gamma   90.00
#
_symmetry.space_group_name_H-M   'P 1'
#
loop_
_entity.id
_entity.type
_entity.pdbx_description
1 polymer ?
#
loop_
_entity_poly.entity_id
_entity_poly.type
_entity_poly.pdbx_seq_one_letter_code
_entity_poly.pdbx_strand_id
1 'polypeptide(L)'
;RQNRKAKAHLAVDTGMTRIGFQVTEHDADEAAKIADLPHIELEGMFTHFSCADQEDKTYCSMQMEKYDKMTALLAERGVTIPLRHICNSAGIMEFDDHHFEMVRSGIITYGIYPSEEVKKERLDLIPALSWKSHVIHVKEVGPGIGVSYGATYVTEKQMTRIATVSAGYADGYPRALSNQGCVLIHGKKAPIIGRICMDQMMVDVTDIPDVQVEDVVTLVGTDGDETITIEEIANPAARFDYEMLCDISSRVTRVYK
;
A
#
# COMPACT_ATOMS: atom_id res chain seq x y z
N ARG A 1 15.34 -36.32 -1.86
CA ARG A 1 16.34 -36.83 -0.91
C ARG A 1 15.93 -36.64 0.56
N GLN A 2 14.89 -35.83 0.87
CA GLN A 2 14.45 -35.58 2.25
C GLN A 2 13.20 -36.38 2.66
N ASN A 3 12.66 -37.23 1.84
CA ASN A 3 11.40 -38.00 2.05
C ASN A 3 10.25 -37.12 2.62
N ARG A 4 10.15 -35.87 2.11
CA ARG A 4 9.09 -34.92 2.47
C ARG A 4 8.24 -34.58 1.24
N LYS A 5 6.96 -34.36 1.48
CA LYS A 5 6.06 -33.80 0.46
C LYS A 5 6.08 -32.29 0.56
N ALA A 6 6.07 -31.61 -0.57
CA ALA A 6 5.87 -30.17 -0.64
C ALA A 6 4.37 -29.87 -0.61
N LYS A 7 3.94 -29.03 0.31
CA LYS A 7 2.57 -28.52 0.35
C LYS A 7 2.36 -27.53 -0.78
N ALA A 8 1.30 -27.68 -1.52
CA ALA A 8 0.99 -26.85 -2.68
C ALA A 8 -0.47 -26.40 -2.67
N HIS A 9 -0.72 -25.21 -3.21
CA HIS A 9 -2.05 -24.70 -3.47
C HIS A 9 -2.23 -24.50 -4.97
N LEU A 10 -3.34 -24.97 -5.53
CA LEU A 10 -3.70 -24.73 -6.92
C LEU A 10 -4.16 -23.28 -7.09
N ALA A 11 -3.59 -22.59 -8.04
CA ALA A 11 -4.10 -21.31 -8.50
C ALA A 11 -5.17 -21.54 -9.58
N VAL A 12 -6.33 -20.90 -9.44
CA VAL A 12 -7.42 -20.93 -10.43
C VAL A 12 -7.63 -19.53 -10.97
N ASP A 13 -7.59 -19.38 -12.28
CA ASP A 13 -7.91 -18.12 -12.94
C ASP A 13 -9.42 -18.02 -13.19
N THR A 14 -10.08 -17.30 -12.31
CA THR A 14 -11.51 -17.04 -12.43
C THR A 14 -11.83 -15.72 -13.15
N GLY A 15 -10.77 -14.96 -13.54
CA GLY A 15 -10.95 -13.69 -14.24
C GLY A 15 -9.93 -12.61 -13.89
N MET A 16 -8.96 -12.88 -13.00
CA MET A 16 -7.83 -11.97 -12.79
C MET A 16 -6.85 -12.00 -13.97
N THR A 17 -6.81 -13.11 -14.70
CA THR A 17 -5.98 -13.32 -15.90
C THR A 17 -4.49 -13.09 -15.64
N ARG A 18 -4.03 -13.50 -14.46
CA ARG A 18 -2.65 -13.31 -14.03
C ARG A 18 -1.89 -14.63 -13.94
N ILE A 19 -2.44 -15.63 -13.27
CA ILE A 19 -1.91 -16.99 -13.10
C ILE A 19 -3.04 -17.96 -12.81
N GLY A 20 -2.84 -19.24 -13.08
CA GLY A 20 -3.72 -20.32 -12.65
C GLY A 20 -4.35 -21.09 -13.80
N PHE A 21 -4.94 -22.23 -13.44
CA PHE A 21 -5.74 -23.04 -14.33
C PHE A 21 -7.04 -22.33 -14.68
N GLN A 22 -7.45 -22.41 -15.95
CA GLN A 22 -8.75 -21.90 -16.37
C GLN A 22 -9.87 -22.84 -15.93
N VAL A 23 -11.09 -22.34 -15.85
CA VAL A 23 -12.24 -23.13 -15.39
C VAL A 23 -12.84 -23.91 -16.57
N THR A 24 -12.11 -24.91 -17.04
CA THR A 24 -12.46 -25.82 -18.13
C THR A 24 -12.29 -27.29 -17.69
N GLU A 25 -12.96 -28.20 -18.36
CA GLU A 25 -12.79 -29.66 -18.14
C GLU A 25 -11.32 -30.08 -18.33
N HIS A 26 -10.71 -29.61 -19.42
CA HIS A 26 -9.31 -29.91 -19.72
C HIS A 26 -8.36 -29.45 -18.57
N ASP A 27 -8.52 -28.25 -18.09
CA ASP A 27 -7.65 -27.72 -17.03
C ASP A 27 -7.92 -28.39 -15.68
N ALA A 28 -9.17 -28.84 -15.44
CA ALA A 28 -9.50 -29.64 -14.27
C ALA A 28 -8.83 -31.03 -14.33
N ASP A 29 -8.76 -31.65 -15.51
CA ASP A 29 -8.03 -32.91 -15.72
C ASP A 29 -6.54 -32.75 -15.45
N GLU A 30 -5.93 -31.65 -15.93
CA GLU A 30 -4.51 -31.37 -15.68
C GLU A 30 -4.23 -31.02 -14.21
N ALA A 31 -5.10 -30.25 -13.57
CA ALA A 31 -4.98 -29.90 -12.16
C ALA A 31 -5.14 -31.14 -11.24
N ALA A 32 -6.04 -32.05 -11.59
CA ALA A 32 -6.24 -33.30 -10.84
C ALA A 32 -4.97 -34.17 -10.81
N LYS A 33 -4.20 -34.21 -11.89
CA LYS A 33 -2.94 -34.97 -11.95
C LYS A 33 -1.91 -34.52 -10.93
N ILE A 34 -1.99 -33.27 -10.44
CA ILE A 34 -1.08 -32.75 -9.42
C ILE A 34 -1.28 -33.46 -8.08
N ALA A 35 -2.53 -33.86 -7.77
CA ALA A 35 -2.84 -34.59 -6.54
C ALA A 35 -2.16 -35.97 -6.48
N ASP A 36 -1.86 -36.57 -7.65
CA ASP A 36 -1.23 -37.89 -7.76
C ASP A 36 0.31 -37.82 -7.76
N LEU A 37 0.90 -36.63 -7.74
CA LEU A 37 2.36 -36.48 -7.75
C LEU A 37 2.98 -36.96 -6.42
N PRO A 38 4.02 -37.84 -6.46
CA PRO A 38 4.49 -38.54 -5.27
C PRO A 38 5.13 -37.65 -4.18
N HIS A 39 5.54 -36.44 -4.54
CA HIS A 39 6.21 -35.52 -3.64
C HIS A 39 5.42 -34.22 -3.40
N ILE A 40 4.16 -34.19 -3.83
CA ILE A 40 3.24 -33.07 -3.59
C ILE A 40 2.14 -33.51 -2.62
N GLU A 41 1.80 -32.61 -1.72
CA GLU A 41 0.59 -32.65 -0.93
C GLU A 41 -0.26 -31.45 -1.34
N LEU A 42 -1.35 -31.72 -2.04
CA LEU A 42 -2.28 -30.69 -2.45
C LEU A 42 -3.07 -30.23 -1.22
N GLU A 43 -2.63 -29.11 -0.61
CA GLU A 43 -3.18 -28.61 0.63
C GLU A 43 -4.34 -27.63 0.39
N GLY A 44 -4.31 -26.87 -0.72
CA GLY A 44 -5.32 -25.87 -0.93
C GLY A 44 -5.56 -25.46 -2.38
N MET A 45 -6.52 -24.56 -2.56
CA MET A 45 -6.85 -23.93 -3.84
C MET A 45 -7.23 -22.47 -3.62
N PHE A 46 -6.83 -21.63 -4.55
CA PHE A 46 -7.16 -20.22 -4.47
C PHE A 46 -7.45 -19.57 -5.83
N THR A 47 -8.18 -18.49 -5.75
CA THR A 47 -8.26 -17.49 -6.81
C THR A 47 -7.99 -16.09 -6.23
N HIS A 48 -8.06 -15.05 -7.04
CA HIS A 48 -7.86 -13.68 -6.61
C HIS A 48 -8.94 -12.76 -7.17
N PHE A 49 -9.62 -12.03 -6.30
CA PHE A 49 -10.58 -11.02 -6.72
C PHE A 49 -9.90 -9.86 -7.44
N SER A 50 -10.47 -9.47 -8.57
CA SER A 50 -9.97 -8.35 -9.37
C SER A 50 -10.53 -7.02 -8.94
N CYS A 51 -11.78 -6.99 -8.46
CA CYS A 51 -12.60 -5.78 -8.24
C CYS A 51 -13.32 -5.81 -6.89
N ALA A 52 -12.80 -6.54 -5.89
CA ALA A 52 -13.46 -6.61 -4.58
C ALA A 52 -13.47 -5.27 -3.83
N ASP A 53 -12.59 -4.36 -4.19
CA ASP A 53 -12.44 -3.01 -3.67
C ASP A 53 -13.34 -1.96 -4.35
N GLN A 54 -14.09 -2.34 -5.42
CA GLN A 54 -15.06 -1.50 -6.11
C GLN A 54 -16.46 -1.66 -5.51
N GLU A 55 -17.33 -0.66 -5.70
CA GLU A 55 -18.73 -0.72 -5.26
C GLU A 55 -19.51 -1.82 -6.00
N ASP A 56 -19.32 -1.92 -7.33
CA ASP A 56 -19.94 -2.97 -8.15
C ASP A 56 -19.27 -4.34 -7.94
N LYS A 57 -20.01 -5.28 -7.36
CA LYS A 57 -19.57 -6.65 -7.05
C LYS A 57 -19.91 -7.69 -8.15
N THR A 58 -20.48 -7.27 -9.27
CA THR A 58 -20.93 -8.16 -10.34
C THR A 58 -19.78 -9.06 -10.84
N TYR A 59 -18.60 -8.48 -11.03
CA TYR A 59 -17.43 -9.25 -11.47
C TYR A 59 -16.94 -10.24 -10.41
N CYS A 60 -17.00 -9.86 -9.13
CA CYS A 60 -16.65 -10.76 -8.03
C CYS A 60 -17.61 -11.94 -7.95
N SER A 61 -18.91 -11.72 -8.16
CA SER A 61 -19.92 -12.79 -8.17
C SER A 61 -19.62 -13.81 -9.30
N MET A 62 -19.29 -13.33 -10.49
CA MET A 62 -18.86 -14.20 -11.61
C MET A 62 -17.57 -14.97 -11.26
N GLN A 63 -16.61 -14.34 -10.56
CA GLN A 63 -15.39 -15.02 -10.12
C GLN A 63 -15.69 -16.13 -9.09
N MET A 64 -16.63 -15.90 -8.16
CA MET A 64 -17.09 -16.89 -7.18
C MET A 64 -17.76 -18.09 -7.88
N GLU A 65 -18.70 -17.85 -8.79
CA GLU A 65 -19.34 -18.91 -9.58
C GLU A 65 -18.34 -19.79 -10.33
N LYS A 66 -17.33 -19.18 -10.94
CA LYS A 66 -16.25 -19.90 -11.61
C LYS A 66 -15.39 -20.70 -10.62
N TYR A 67 -15.11 -20.15 -9.44
CA TYR A 67 -14.35 -20.86 -8.42
C TYR A 67 -15.10 -22.10 -7.92
N ASP A 68 -16.40 -21.96 -7.65
CA ASP A 68 -17.27 -23.07 -7.24
C ASP A 68 -17.36 -24.15 -8.34
N LYS A 69 -17.47 -23.73 -9.60
CA LYS A 69 -17.44 -24.65 -10.73
C LYS A 69 -16.13 -25.45 -10.78
N MET A 70 -14.97 -24.81 -10.60
CA MET A 70 -13.69 -25.54 -10.59
C MET A 70 -13.60 -26.50 -9.41
N THR A 71 -14.11 -26.09 -8.24
CA THR A 71 -14.19 -26.94 -7.04
C THR A 71 -15.01 -28.20 -7.33
N ALA A 72 -16.17 -28.06 -7.99
CA ALA A 72 -17.01 -29.20 -8.39
C ALA A 72 -16.30 -30.12 -9.39
N LEU A 73 -15.68 -29.56 -10.43
CA LEU A 73 -14.94 -30.33 -11.44
C LEU A 73 -13.79 -31.15 -10.83
N LEU A 74 -13.09 -30.61 -9.84
CA LEU A 74 -12.03 -31.33 -9.12
C LEU A 74 -12.62 -32.43 -8.23
N ALA A 75 -13.74 -32.16 -7.56
CA ALA A 75 -14.43 -33.17 -6.74
C ALA A 75 -14.91 -34.35 -7.55
N GLU A 76 -15.45 -34.15 -8.77
CA GLU A 76 -15.82 -35.19 -9.70
C GLU A 76 -14.64 -36.10 -10.12
N ARG A 77 -13.41 -35.57 -10.04
CA ARG A 77 -12.15 -36.28 -10.28
C ARG A 77 -11.53 -36.89 -9.01
N GLY A 78 -12.30 -36.89 -7.92
CA GLY A 78 -11.85 -37.43 -6.64
C GLY A 78 -10.82 -36.55 -5.87
N VAL A 79 -10.61 -35.31 -6.30
CA VAL A 79 -9.69 -34.38 -5.64
C VAL A 79 -10.46 -33.57 -4.60
N THR A 80 -10.07 -33.71 -3.34
CA THR A 80 -10.60 -32.91 -2.23
C THR A 80 -9.63 -31.79 -1.88
N ILE A 81 -10.13 -30.57 -1.74
CA ILE A 81 -9.35 -29.40 -1.39
C ILE A 81 -9.66 -29.00 0.07
N PRO A 82 -8.74 -29.23 1.00
CA PRO A 82 -9.00 -28.93 2.42
C PRO A 82 -8.95 -27.44 2.76
N LEU A 83 -8.14 -26.62 2.07
CA LEU A 83 -8.03 -25.18 2.32
C LEU A 83 -8.39 -24.39 1.06
N ARG A 84 -9.53 -23.71 1.12
CA ARG A 84 -9.96 -22.82 0.04
C ARG A 84 -9.77 -21.38 0.46
N HIS A 85 -9.28 -20.53 -0.44
CA HIS A 85 -9.12 -19.12 -0.15
C HIS A 85 -9.25 -18.24 -1.39
N ILE A 86 -10.11 -17.26 -1.30
CA ILE A 86 -10.41 -16.34 -2.38
C ILE A 86 -10.22 -14.88 -1.94
N CYS A 87 -10.55 -14.55 -0.68
CA CYS A 87 -10.54 -13.18 -0.18
C CYS A 87 -9.13 -12.62 -0.03
N ASN A 88 -8.87 -11.52 -0.75
CA ASN A 88 -7.82 -10.55 -0.47
C ASN A 88 -8.32 -9.53 0.60
N SER A 89 -7.61 -8.45 0.85
CA SER A 89 -8.00 -7.45 1.85
C SER A 89 -9.42 -6.91 1.65
N ALA A 90 -9.77 -6.54 0.44
CA ALA A 90 -11.12 -6.06 0.13
C ALA A 90 -12.16 -7.18 0.28
N GLY A 91 -11.84 -8.39 -0.17
CA GLY A 91 -12.72 -9.53 0.00
C GLY A 91 -12.99 -9.88 1.46
N ILE A 92 -12.01 -9.69 2.35
CA ILE A 92 -12.19 -9.85 3.81
C ILE A 92 -13.23 -8.87 4.35
N MET A 93 -13.22 -7.63 3.87
CA MET A 93 -14.12 -6.59 4.32
C MET A 93 -15.52 -6.70 3.71
N GLU A 94 -15.64 -7.21 2.47
CA GLU A 94 -16.86 -7.11 1.69
C GLU A 94 -17.71 -8.40 1.67
N PHE A 95 -17.10 -9.59 1.87
CA PHE A 95 -17.77 -10.88 1.65
C PHE A 95 -17.69 -11.80 2.87
N ASP A 96 -18.71 -11.75 3.73
CA ASP A 96 -18.76 -12.57 4.96
C ASP A 96 -18.84 -14.07 4.67
N ASP A 97 -19.54 -14.45 3.60
CA ASP A 97 -19.82 -15.86 3.25
C ASP A 97 -18.70 -16.55 2.47
N HIS A 98 -17.62 -15.83 2.09
CA HIS A 98 -16.57 -16.34 1.20
C HIS A 98 -15.18 -16.34 1.83
N HIS A 99 -15.08 -16.28 3.14
CA HIS A 99 -13.80 -16.39 3.85
C HIS A 99 -13.21 -17.80 3.75
N PHE A 100 -14.08 -18.81 3.59
CA PHE A 100 -13.72 -20.22 3.56
C PHE A 100 -12.82 -20.60 4.74
N GLU A 101 -11.85 -21.47 4.50
CA GLU A 101 -10.94 -21.95 5.55
C GLU A 101 -9.75 -21.00 5.77
N MET A 102 -9.47 -20.07 4.83
CA MET A 102 -8.36 -19.13 4.93
C MET A 102 -8.65 -17.84 4.17
N VAL A 103 -8.12 -16.74 4.68
CA VAL A 103 -8.11 -15.43 4.01
C VAL A 103 -6.68 -14.94 3.83
N ARG A 104 -6.47 -13.98 2.91
CA ARG A 104 -5.16 -13.38 2.66
C ARG A 104 -5.20 -11.89 2.96
N SER A 105 -4.91 -11.55 4.22
CA SER A 105 -4.76 -10.16 4.65
C SER A 105 -3.51 -9.55 3.99
N GLY A 106 -3.71 -8.53 3.19
CA GLY A 106 -2.68 -7.75 2.51
C GLY A 106 -2.60 -6.35 3.11
N ILE A 107 -3.06 -5.34 2.38
CA ILE A 107 -2.93 -3.92 2.75
C ILE A 107 -3.59 -3.57 4.08
N ILE A 108 -4.68 -4.24 4.47
CA ILE A 108 -5.31 -4.03 5.78
C ILE A 108 -4.39 -4.39 6.95
N THR A 109 -3.36 -5.23 6.75
CA THR A 109 -2.32 -5.50 7.76
C THR A 109 -1.45 -4.28 8.04
N TYR A 110 -1.35 -3.37 7.07
CA TYR A 110 -0.64 -2.10 7.24
C TYR A 110 -1.56 -0.99 7.80
N GLY A 111 -2.84 -1.31 8.04
CA GLY A 111 -3.82 -0.35 8.54
C GLY A 111 -4.31 0.64 7.48
N ILE A 112 -4.34 0.21 6.21
CA ILE A 112 -4.77 1.01 5.07
C ILE A 112 -5.95 0.33 4.40
N TYR A 113 -6.98 1.10 4.04
CA TYR A 113 -8.14 0.60 3.32
C TYR A 113 -7.80 0.31 1.86
N PRO A 114 -8.36 -0.77 1.26
CA PRO A 114 -8.07 -1.14 -0.13
C PRO A 114 -8.49 -0.09 -1.16
N SER A 115 -9.53 0.68 -0.89
CA SER A 115 -10.01 1.81 -1.69
C SER A 115 -10.96 2.69 -0.86
N GLU A 116 -11.40 3.80 -1.45
CA GLU A 116 -12.45 4.65 -0.87
C GLU A 116 -13.85 4.03 -0.94
N GLU A 117 -14.06 3.02 -1.81
CA GLU A 117 -15.36 2.40 -2.06
C GLU A 117 -15.66 1.22 -1.12
N VAL A 118 -14.69 0.74 -0.34
CA VAL A 118 -14.93 -0.34 0.64
C VAL A 118 -15.72 0.16 1.84
N LYS A 119 -16.45 -0.74 2.47
CA LYS A 119 -17.25 -0.47 3.69
C LYS A 119 -16.33 -0.31 4.90
N LYS A 120 -15.79 0.89 5.08
CA LYS A 120 -14.83 1.20 6.15
C LYS A 120 -15.36 0.92 7.54
N GLU A 121 -16.67 1.07 7.75
CA GLU A 121 -17.38 0.80 9.01
C GLU A 121 -17.33 -0.67 9.46
N ARG A 122 -16.95 -1.59 8.58
CA ARG A 122 -16.85 -3.03 8.90
C ARG A 122 -15.57 -3.42 9.61
N LEU A 123 -14.54 -2.60 9.50
CA LEU A 123 -13.24 -2.91 10.08
C LEU A 123 -12.48 -1.62 10.41
N ASP A 124 -12.29 -1.36 11.69
CA ASP A 124 -11.46 -0.24 12.15
C ASP A 124 -9.98 -0.58 11.93
N LEU A 125 -9.32 0.18 11.09
CA LEU A 125 -7.91 0.01 10.78
C LEU A 125 -7.06 1.06 11.50
N ILE A 126 -5.95 0.63 12.06
CA ILE A 126 -4.94 1.50 12.67
C ILE A 126 -3.68 1.45 11.80
N PRO A 127 -3.23 2.58 11.23
CA PRO A 127 -2.01 2.63 10.44
C PRO A 127 -0.80 2.09 11.22
N ALA A 128 -0.13 1.09 10.66
CA ALA A 128 1.02 0.43 11.29
C ALA A 128 2.34 1.17 11.03
N LEU A 129 2.34 2.18 10.15
CA LEU A 129 3.52 2.93 9.74
C LEU A 129 3.40 4.40 10.16
N SER A 130 4.49 4.95 10.71
CA SER A 130 4.75 6.38 10.67
C SER A 130 6.14 6.61 10.07
N TRP A 131 6.27 7.63 9.21
CA TRP A 131 7.54 7.99 8.59
C TRP A 131 8.00 9.35 9.10
N LYS A 132 9.16 9.38 9.72
CA LYS A 132 9.72 10.57 10.36
C LYS A 132 11.11 10.88 9.81
N SER A 133 11.46 12.15 9.86
CA SER A 133 12.77 12.69 9.53
C SER A 133 13.13 13.81 10.50
N HIS A 134 14.14 14.62 10.19
CA HIS A 134 14.59 15.72 11.02
C HIS A 134 14.91 16.97 10.20
N VAL A 135 14.79 18.12 10.83
CA VAL A 135 15.30 19.37 10.30
C VAL A 135 16.83 19.36 10.39
N ILE A 136 17.51 19.62 9.28
CA ILE A 136 18.98 19.68 9.24
C ILE A 136 19.55 21.08 9.04
N HIS A 137 18.70 22.04 8.67
CA HIS A 137 19.10 23.45 8.53
C HIS A 137 17.87 24.36 8.61
N VAL A 138 18.04 25.54 9.19
CA VAL A 138 17.02 26.59 9.21
C VAL A 138 17.67 27.90 8.78
N LYS A 139 16.97 28.68 7.95
CA LYS A 139 17.42 30.01 7.52
C LYS A 139 16.25 30.95 7.31
N GLU A 140 16.53 32.23 7.34
CA GLU A 140 15.60 33.30 7.02
C GLU A 140 16.04 34.00 5.74
N VAL A 141 15.09 34.27 4.85
CA VAL A 141 15.34 34.96 3.59
C VAL A 141 14.25 36.00 3.32
N GLY A 142 14.63 37.07 2.63
CA GLY A 142 13.70 38.09 2.15
C GLY A 142 12.89 37.66 0.93
N PRO A 143 12.10 38.60 0.36
CA PRO A 143 11.33 38.33 -0.85
C PRO A 143 12.23 38.19 -2.11
N GLY A 144 11.73 37.53 -3.13
CA GLY A 144 12.40 37.38 -4.42
C GLY A 144 13.46 36.30 -4.48
N ILE A 145 13.59 35.44 -3.44
CA ILE A 145 14.57 34.37 -3.40
C ILE A 145 14.00 33.07 -3.96
N GLY A 146 14.64 32.54 -5.01
CA GLY A 146 14.29 31.25 -5.61
C GLY A 146 14.67 30.08 -4.71
N VAL A 147 13.77 29.09 -4.57
CA VAL A 147 13.97 27.90 -3.75
C VAL A 147 14.13 26.67 -4.61
N SER A 148 15.18 25.88 -4.33
CA SER A 148 15.46 24.58 -4.96
C SER A 148 15.73 24.64 -6.46
N TYR A 149 15.81 23.45 -7.07
CA TYR A 149 16.10 23.30 -8.52
C TYR A 149 15.07 24.01 -9.40
N GLY A 150 15.58 24.85 -10.31
CA GLY A 150 14.77 25.60 -11.24
C GLY A 150 14.00 26.76 -10.62
N ALA A 151 14.26 27.11 -9.36
CA ALA A 151 13.59 28.20 -8.64
C ALA A 151 12.07 28.22 -8.85
N THR A 152 11.45 27.04 -8.77
CA THR A 152 10.01 26.87 -9.06
C THR A 152 9.10 27.47 -7.97
N TYR A 153 9.68 27.86 -6.83
CA TYR A 153 9.07 28.66 -5.80
C TYR A 153 9.95 29.89 -5.57
N VAL A 154 9.32 31.06 -5.46
CA VAL A 154 10.01 32.32 -5.15
C VAL A 154 9.35 32.89 -3.91
N THR A 155 10.16 33.29 -2.92
CA THR A 155 9.65 33.88 -1.68
C THR A 155 9.01 35.23 -1.91
N GLU A 156 7.86 35.49 -1.28
CA GLU A 156 7.09 36.74 -1.43
C GLU A 156 6.98 37.52 -0.12
N LYS A 157 7.03 36.79 1.01
CA LYS A 157 6.93 37.42 2.35
C LYS A 157 8.16 38.29 2.63
N GLN A 158 7.99 39.35 3.46
CA GLN A 158 9.11 40.22 3.93
C GLN A 158 10.21 39.36 4.59
N MET A 159 9.83 38.31 5.26
CA MET A 159 10.71 37.29 5.80
C MET A 159 10.04 35.92 5.64
N THR A 160 10.73 35.00 5.02
CA THR A 160 10.35 33.58 4.95
C THR A 160 11.37 32.76 5.71
N ARG A 161 10.91 31.97 6.68
CA ARG A 161 11.74 31.04 7.44
C ARG A 161 11.64 29.68 6.79
N ILE A 162 12.76 29.17 6.31
CA ILE A 162 12.84 27.93 5.55
C ILE A 162 13.59 26.88 6.36
N ALA A 163 12.97 25.71 6.57
CA ALA A 163 13.65 24.52 7.10
C ALA A 163 14.02 23.58 5.96
N THR A 164 15.19 22.98 6.04
CA THR A 164 15.62 21.87 5.19
C THR A 164 15.45 20.56 5.95
N VAL A 165 14.74 19.61 5.35
CA VAL A 165 14.42 18.31 5.92
C VAL A 165 15.26 17.24 5.22
N SER A 166 15.81 16.31 6.01
CA SER A 166 16.63 15.19 5.51
C SER A 166 15.77 14.05 4.97
N ALA A 167 15.00 14.33 3.91
CA ALA A 167 14.23 13.33 3.16
C ALA A 167 14.02 13.80 1.73
N GLY A 168 14.10 12.89 0.78
CA GLY A 168 13.90 13.16 -0.64
C GLY A 168 13.44 11.95 -1.43
N TYR A 169 13.49 12.05 -2.76
CA TYR A 169 12.94 10.97 -3.60
C TYR A 169 13.79 9.69 -3.59
N ALA A 170 15.05 9.72 -3.19
CA ALA A 170 15.85 8.51 -3.00
C ALA A 170 15.46 7.72 -1.74
N ASP A 171 14.76 8.36 -0.81
CA ASP A 171 14.16 7.72 0.36
C ASP A 171 12.78 7.11 0.05
N GLY A 172 12.21 7.46 -1.12
CA GLY A 172 10.87 7.05 -1.56
C GLY A 172 9.82 8.17 -1.50
N TYR A 173 10.18 9.38 -1.06
CA TYR A 173 9.21 10.48 -0.99
C TYR A 173 8.90 11.04 -2.39
N PRO A 174 7.63 11.15 -2.82
CA PRO A 174 7.29 11.49 -4.20
C PRO A 174 7.76 12.87 -4.62
N ARG A 175 8.60 12.96 -5.66
CA ARG A 175 9.03 14.24 -6.22
C ARG A 175 7.86 15.06 -6.79
N ALA A 176 6.77 14.40 -7.17
CA ALA A 176 5.55 15.06 -7.66
C ALA A 176 4.92 16.00 -6.62
N LEU A 177 5.17 15.78 -5.31
CA LEU A 177 4.69 16.66 -4.23
C LEU A 177 5.44 17.99 -4.11
N SER A 178 6.38 18.29 -5.00
CA SER A 178 7.06 19.59 -5.08
C SER A 178 6.05 20.73 -5.22
N ASN A 179 6.08 21.72 -4.31
CA ASN A 179 5.15 22.85 -4.24
C ASN A 179 3.67 22.47 -3.93
N GLN A 180 3.37 21.22 -3.59
CA GLN A 180 2.00 20.77 -3.36
C GLN A 180 1.80 20.06 -2.02
N GLY A 181 2.83 19.34 -1.56
CA GLY A 181 2.77 18.59 -0.32
C GLY A 181 3.04 19.43 0.92
N CYS A 182 2.89 18.79 2.07
CA CYS A 182 3.29 19.34 3.36
C CYS A 182 3.88 18.23 4.23
N VAL A 183 4.56 18.65 5.30
CA VAL A 183 5.03 17.79 6.38
C VAL A 183 4.51 18.34 7.71
N LEU A 184 4.61 17.60 8.82
CA LEU A 184 4.26 18.12 10.13
C LEU A 184 5.53 18.42 10.93
N ILE A 185 5.54 19.56 11.59
CA ILE A 185 6.56 19.99 12.56
C ILE A 185 5.83 20.69 13.70
N HIS A 186 6.10 20.27 14.94
CA HIS A 186 5.44 20.80 16.14
C HIS A 186 3.91 20.78 16.05
N GLY A 187 3.33 19.71 15.50
CA GLY A 187 1.89 19.55 15.33
C GLY A 187 1.25 20.49 14.30
N LYS A 188 2.04 21.07 13.39
CA LYS A 188 1.54 22.00 12.36
C LYS A 188 2.01 21.60 10.97
N LYS A 189 1.18 21.86 9.96
CA LYS A 189 1.51 21.63 8.54
C LYS A 189 2.51 22.68 8.06
N ALA A 190 3.67 22.23 7.59
CA ALA A 190 4.70 23.01 6.92
C ALA A 190 4.68 22.68 5.42
N PRO A 191 4.28 23.63 4.53
CA PRO A 191 4.20 23.36 3.10
C PRO A 191 5.59 23.17 2.49
N ILE A 192 5.68 22.22 1.54
CA ILE A 192 6.88 21.98 0.76
C ILE A 192 7.01 23.07 -0.29
N ILE A 193 8.12 23.77 -0.30
CA ILE A 193 8.44 24.87 -1.22
C ILE A 193 9.62 24.54 -2.11
N GLY A 194 9.45 24.72 -3.40
CA GLY A 194 10.42 24.33 -4.41
C GLY A 194 10.40 22.83 -4.70
N ARG A 195 11.32 22.39 -5.56
CA ARG A 195 11.42 20.98 -5.95
C ARG A 195 12.05 20.12 -4.86
N ILE A 196 11.45 18.97 -4.60
CA ILE A 196 12.02 17.92 -3.76
C ILE A 196 13.29 17.40 -4.44
N CYS A 197 14.39 17.34 -3.69
CA CYS A 197 15.69 16.86 -4.13
C CYS A 197 15.84 15.36 -3.88
N MET A 198 17.02 14.81 -4.21
CA MET A 198 17.32 13.40 -4.00
C MET A 198 17.24 13.02 -2.51
N ASP A 199 17.84 13.82 -1.64
CA ASP A 199 18.05 13.52 -0.23
C ASP A 199 17.45 14.57 0.72
N GLN A 200 16.83 15.62 0.18
CA GLN A 200 16.38 16.77 0.96
C GLN A 200 15.16 17.42 0.34
N MET A 201 14.37 18.09 1.17
CA MET A 201 13.31 19.01 0.75
C MET A 201 13.31 20.25 1.61
N MET A 202 12.78 21.35 1.09
CA MET A 202 12.61 22.60 1.79
C MET A 202 11.15 22.82 2.12
N VAL A 203 10.87 23.30 3.33
CA VAL A 203 9.53 23.60 3.83
C VAL A 203 9.48 25.00 4.41
N ASP A 204 8.36 25.70 4.21
CA ASP A 204 8.10 26.99 4.83
C ASP A 204 7.64 26.79 6.27
N VAL A 205 8.43 27.26 7.22
CA VAL A 205 8.15 27.21 8.66
C VAL A 205 7.94 28.60 9.27
N THR A 206 7.65 29.61 8.43
CA THR A 206 7.47 30.99 8.87
C THR A 206 6.44 31.12 9.98
N ASP A 207 5.35 30.38 9.88
CA ASP A 207 4.22 30.42 10.81
C ASP A 207 4.30 29.34 11.92
N ILE A 208 5.43 28.64 12.01
CA ILE A 208 5.71 27.63 13.05
C ILE A 208 6.82 28.17 13.96
N PRO A 209 6.53 28.55 15.20
CA PRO A 209 7.54 29.11 16.09
C PRO A 209 8.58 28.08 16.49
N ASP A 210 9.77 28.57 16.80
CA ASP A 210 10.86 27.85 17.44
C ASP A 210 11.40 26.61 16.73
N VAL A 211 11.12 26.45 15.42
CA VAL A 211 11.69 25.35 14.64
C VAL A 211 13.20 25.48 14.60
N GLN A 212 13.90 24.39 14.93
CA GLN A 212 15.36 24.34 14.97
C GLN A 212 15.92 23.05 14.36
N VAL A 213 17.21 22.99 14.18
CA VAL A 213 17.92 21.79 13.74
C VAL A 213 17.69 20.66 14.75
N GLU A 214 17.54 19.42 14.25
CA GLU A 214 17.18 18.20 14.98
C GLU A 214 15.70 18.07 15.35
N ASP A 215 14.86 19.07 15.10
CA ASP A 215 13.42 18.90 15.28
C ASP A 215 12.87 17.76 14.41
N VAL A 216 11.99 16.97 15.00
CA VAL A 216 11.34 15.85 14.31
C VAL A 216 10.36 16.38 13.27
N VAL A 217 10.44 15.81 12.08
CA VAL A 217 9.53 16.07 10.96
C VAL A 217 8.72 14.82 10.69
N THR A 218 7.41 14.91 10.70
CA THR A 218 6.52 13.80 10.33
C THR A 218 6.13 13.92 8.86
N LEU A 219 6.55 12.94 8.06
CA LEU A 219 6.25 12.83 6.63
C LEU A 219 4.94 12.07 6.41
N VAL A 220 4.71 11.02 7.21
CA VAL A 220 3.49 10.24 7.29
C VAL A 220 3.24 9.89 8.76
N GLY A 221 2.01 10.01 9.21
CA GLY A 221 1.59 9.73 10.58
C GLY A 221 1.15 10.98 11.33
N THR A 222 1.02 10.86 12.65
CA THR A 222 0.46 11.89 13.52
C THR A 222 1.55 12.66 14.26
N ASP A 223 1.34 13.96 14.41
CA ASP A 223 2.12 14.88 15.22
C ASP A 223 1.15 15.88 15.88
N GLY A 224 1.00 15.82 17.20
CA GLY A 224 -0.06 16.55 17.91
C GLY A 224 -1.45 16.11 17.46
N ASP A 225 -2.27 17.08 17.07
CA ASP A 225 -3.63 16.85 16.58
C ASP A 225 -3.71 16.71 15.04
N GLU A 226 -2.59 16.87 14.34
CA GLU A 226 -2.52 16.78 12.89
C GLU A 226 -2.02 15.40 12.44
N THR A 227 -2.54 14.94 11.30
CA THR A 227 -2.12 13.69 10.68
C THR A 227 -1.90 13.89 9.18
N ILE A 228 -0.89 13.23 8.64
CA ILE A 228 -0.68 13.04 7.19
C ILE A 228 -0.79 11.55 6.92
N THR A 229 -1.76 11.13 6.12
CA THR A 229 -1.94 9.73 5.74
C THR A 229 -1.10 9.36 4.53
N ILE A 230 -0.99 8.06 4.23
CA ILE A 230 -0.29 7.59 3.03
C ILE A 230 -1.04 8.04 1.76
N GLU A 231 -2.37 8.05 1.82
CA GLU A 231 -3.25 8.49 0.73
C GLU A 231 -3.07 9.99 0.43
N GLU A 232 -2.88 10.82 1.46
CA GLU A 232 -2.63 12.27 1.30
C GLU A 232 -1.32 12.56 0.54
N ILE A 233 -0.34 11.66 0.57
CA ILE A 233 0.88 11.80 -0.23
C ILE A 233 0.82 11.03 -1.55
N ALA A 234 0.05 9.95 -1.64
CA ALA A 234 -0.08 9.14 -2.85
C ALA A 234 -0.97 9.80 -3.91
N ASN A 235 -2.16 10.25 -3.52
CA ASN A 235 -3.17 10.79 -4.44
C ASN A 235 -2.68 12.02 -5.24
N PRO A 236 -2.08 13.06 -4.63
CA PRO A 236 -1.57 14.20 -5.41
C PRO A 236 -0.36 13.81 -6.28
N ALA A 237 0.34 12.73 -5.95
CA ALA A 237 1.43 12.19 -6.75
C ALA A 237 0.96 11.27 -7.88
N ALA A 238 -0.35 11.04 -8.03
CA ALA A 238 -0.95 10.06 -8.94
C ALA A 238 -0.34 8.66 -8.76
N ARG A 239 -0.14 8.26 -7.50
CA ARG A 239 0.39 6.95 -7.11
C ARG A 239 -0.64 6.16 -6.32
N PHE A 240 -0.46 4.85 -6.32
CA PHE A 240 -1.28 3.93 -5.55
C PHE A 240 -0.69 3.72 -4.15
N ASP A 241 -1.53 3.62 -3.13
CA ASP A 241 -1.11 3.56 -1.72
C ASP A 241 -0.15 2.39 -1.44
N TYR A 242 -0.41 1.24 -2.06
CA TYR A 242 0.44 0.04 -1.97
C TYR A 242 1.83 0.30 -2.56
N GLU A 243 1.89 1.01 -3.70
CA GLU A 243 3.14 1.41 -4.35
C GLU A 243 3.94 2.31 -3.41
N MET A 244 3.29 3.30 -2.79
CA MET A 244 3.92 4.22 -1.85
C MET A 244 4.59 3.50 -0.68
N LEU A 245 3.95 2.48 -0.11
CA LEU A 245 4.56 1.67 0.95
C LEU A 245 5.80 0.91 0.47
N CYS A 246 5.78 0.42 -0.78
CA CYS A 246 6.90 -0.30 -1.39
C CYS A 246 8.05 0.64 -1.75
N ASP A 247 7.76 1.89 -2.08
CA ASP A 247 8.75 2.89 -2.49
C ASP A 247 9.63 3.38 -1.34
N ILE A 248 9.18 3.27 -0.09
CA ILE A 248 10.02 3.61 1.07
C ILE A 248 11.27 2.74 1.03
N SER A 249 12.41 3.36 0.69
CA SER A 249 13.64 2.65 0.34
C SER A 249 14.33 2.02 1.57
N SER A 250 15.29 1.14 1.31
CA SER A 250 16.14 0.53 2.36
C SER A 250 17.06 1.53 3.07
N ARG A 251 17.19 2.75 2.55
CA ARG A 251 17.92 3.84 3.21
C ARG A 251 17.22 4.31 4.49
N VAL A 252 15.89 4.19 4.52
CA VAL A 252 15.08 4.59 5.69
C VAL A 252 15.16 3.48 6.73
N THR A 253 15.69 3.79 7.90
CA THR A 253 15.79 2.83 9.00
C THR A 253 14.41 2.43 9.51
N ARG A 254 14.17 1.12 9.64
CA ARG A 254 12.93 0.58 10.22
C ARG A 254 13.13 0.42 11.73
N VAL A 255 12.25 1.03 12.51
CA VAL A 255 12.22 0.90 13.97
C VAL A 255 10.90 0.26 14.36
N TYR A 256 10.96 -0.91 14.97
CA TYR A 256 9.77 -1.63 15.43
C TYR A 256 9.49 -1.27 16.89
N LYS A 257 8.22 -0.97 17.20
CA LYS A 257 7.76 -0.58 18.55
C LYS A 257 6.77 -1.61 19.10
#